data_742023610649bdce200d4ffcc97a2e86
#
_entry.id   742023610649bdce200d4ffcc97a2e86
#
_cell.length_a   1.000
_cell.length_b   1.000
_cell.length_c   1.000
_cell.angle_alpha   90.00
_cell.angle_beta   90.00
_cell.angle_gamma   90.00
#
_symmetry.space_group_name_H-M   'P 1'
#
loop_
_entity.id
_entity.type
_entity.pdbx_description
1 polymer ?
#
loop_
_entity_poly.entity_id
_entity_poly.type
_entity_poly.pdbx_seq_one_letter_code
_entity_poly.pdbx_strand_id
1 'polypeptide(L)'
;YTLSLHDALPPLHKQDAGYGYKLYNVDQKNLYTSLMFETNFDERNSISAGLSLNYDYFNQTYRLENDDTGILLYGKEKETVPGAYVQYTYNWKDKIILMGGIRADHSDIYGTFVTPRAHIKYAPDDWVNLRVSVGKGYRTNHVLAENNYLLASSRKVKIDNDLDQEEAWNYGFSSSFYIPVFGKTLNVNTEYYYTDFRRQMIIDLDTDPHIVHFANLEGKSYSHTFQAEATYPFFKGFTLTAAYRLTDVKTTYNKKLLERPLTGKYKGLLTASYQTPLGLWQFDVTLQMNGGGRMPSPYTLPDGAPSWNTRYQSYQLLSAQITRWFRHWSIYVGGENMTNFKQKNPIVGASNPWGTNFDSTMIWGPVHGAMYYVGFRFNWDRN
;
A
#
# COMPACT_ATOMS: atom_id res chain seq x y z
N TYR A 1 -22.45 13.26 -24.64
CA TYR A 1 -21.02 13.59 -24.80
C TYR A 1 -20.58 14.31 -23.54
N THR A 2 -19.56 13.80 -22.88
CA THR A 2 -18.96 14.46 -21.72
C THR A 2 -17.48 14.70 -22.00
N LEU A 3 -17.05 15.95 -21.83
CA LEU A 3 -15.65 16.36 -21.87
C LEU A 3 -15.26 16.83 -20.49
N SER A 4 -14.19 16.30 -19.95
CA SER A 4 -13.68 16.68 -18.63
C SER A 4 -12.19 17.01 -18.72
N LEU A 5 -11.82 18.14 -18.16
CA LEU A 5 -10.43 18.59 -17.96
C LEU A 5 -10.15 18.56 -16.46
N HIS A 6 -9.14 17.84 -16.06
CA HIS A 6 -8.68 17.78 -14.67
C HIS A 6 -7.29 18.38 -14.57
N ASP A 7 -7.16 19.46 -13.82
CA ASP A 7 -5.90 20.08 -13.45
C ASP A 7 -5.67 19.87 -11.95
N ALA A 8 -4.54 19.29 -11.60
CA ALA A 8 -4.07 19.25 -10.22
C ALA A 8 -3.06 20.38 -10.01
N LEU A 9 -3.28 21.22 -9.02
CA LEU A 9 -2.24 22.14 -8.55
C LEU A 9 -1.05 21.28 -8.07
N PRO A 10 0.20 21.63 -8.44
CA PRO A 10 1.34 20.81 -8.07
C PRO A 10 1.47 20.75 -6.54
N PRO A 11 1.37 19.58 -5.92
CA PRO A 11 1.69 19.45 -4.52
C PRO A 11 3.18 19.72 -4.34
N LEU A 12 3.50 20.70 -3.50
CA LEU A 12 4.85 20.91 -3.01
C LEU A 12 5.05 19.94 -1.84
N HIS A 13 5.93 18.98 -2.02
CA HIS A 13 6.28 18.04 -0.97
C HIS A 13 7.77 18.18 -0.65
N LYS A 14 8.09 18.33 0.64
CA LYS A 14 9.46 18.37 1.15
C LYS A 14 9.67 17.22 2.10
N GLN A 15 10.80 16.56 1.95
CA GLN A 15 11.22 15.50 2.87
C GLN A 15 12.65 15.77 3.30
N ASP A 16 12.89 15.58 4.59
CA ASP A 16 14.21 15.60 5.20
C ASP A 16 14.42 14.30 5.96
N ALA A 17 15.53 13.61 5.70
CA ALA A 17 15.93 12.43 6.44
C ALA A 17 17.44 12.43 6.66
N GLY A 18 17.88 11.96 7.82
CA GLY A 18 19.30 11.90 8.13
C GLY A 18 19.63 11.00 9.30
N TYR A 19 20.81 10.38 9.24
CA TYR A 19 21.38 9.60 10.32
C TYR A 19 22.91 9.53 10.17
N GLY A 20 23.64 10.01 11.18
CA GLY A 20 25.09 10.09 11.13
C GLY A 20 25.54 11.00 9.99
N TYR A 21 26.37 10.47 9.11
CA TYR A 21 26.83 11.18 7.92
C TYR A 21 25.82 11.16 6.77
N LYS A 22 24.84 10.25 6.80
CA LYS A 22 23.81 10.13 5.75
C LYS A 22 22.80 11.25 5.87
N LEU A 23 22.52 11.87 4.74
CA LEU A 23 21.56 12.95 4.62
C LEU A 23 20.79 12.81 3.32
N TYR A 24 19.51 13.11 3.35
CA TYR A 24 18.64 13.21 2.19
C TYR A 24 17.65 14.34 2.39
N ASN A 25 17.58 15.23 1.42
CA ASN A 25 16.60 16.30 1.35
C ASN A 25 16.04 16.35 -0.06
N VAL A 26 14.76 16.55 -0.23
CA VAL A 26 14.10 16.68 -1.53
C VAL A 26 13.00 17.72 -1.52
N ASP A 27 12.95 18.52 -2.59
CA ASP A 27 11.81 19.29 -3.04
C ASP A 27 11.18 18.57 -4.23
N GLN A 28 9.96 18.08 -4.06
CA GLN A 28 9.18 17.42 -5.12
C GLN A 28 8.11 18.37 -5.64
N LYS A 29 7.94 18.37 -6.98
CA LYS A 29 6.82 19.04 -7.67
C LYS A 29 6.23 18.05 -8.66
N ASN A 30 4.91 17.92 -8.69
CA ASN A 30 4.17 17.11 -9.65
C ASN A 30 3.10 17.96 -10.31
N LEU A 31 2.95 17.85 -11.62
CA LEU A 31 1.83 18.40 -12.38
C LEU A 31 1.20 17.26 -13.19
N TYR A 32 -0.06 17.01 -12.95
CA TYR A 32 -0.85 16.09 -13.73
C TYR A 32 -2.02 16.83 -14.40
N THR A 33 -2.16 16.64 -15.70
CA THR A 33 -3.27 17.18 -16.48
C THR A 33 -3.86 16.10 -17.36
N SER A 34 -5.18 16.07 -17.51
CA SER A 34 -5.85 15.09 -18.38
C SER A 34 -7.06 15.68 -19.07
N LEU A 35 -7.26 15.28 -20.31
CA LEU A 35 -8.42 15.55 -21.13
C LEU A 35 -9.12 14.24 -21.42
N MET A 36 -10.39 14.10 -21.08
CA MET A 36 -11.19 12.91 -21.31
C MET A 36 -12.40 13.23 -22.18
N PHE A 37 -12.63 12.38 -23.14
CA PHE A 37 -13.84 12.34 -23.96
C PHE A 37 -14.56 11.01 -23.73
N GLU A 38 -15.86 11.07 -23.48
CA GLU A 38 -16.70 9.88 -23.30
C GLU A 38 -17.98 10.04 -24.14
N THR A 39 -18.38 8.95 -24.80
CA THR A 39 -19.63 8.90 -25.55
C THR A 39 -20.25 7.52 -25.50
N ASN A 40 -21.57 7.49 -25.46
CA ASN A 40 -22.39 6.29 -25.62
C ASN A 40 -22.89 6.25 -27.06
N PHE A 41 -22.61 5.18 -27.78
CA PHE A 41 -23.17 4.98 -29.14
C PHE A 41 -24.63 4.52 -29.05
N ASP A 42 -24.90 3.71 -28.04
CA ASP A 42 -26.24 3.24 -27.68
C ASP A 42 -26.28 2.87 -26.16
N GLU A 43 -27.38 2.26 -25.70
CA GLU A 43 -27.55 1.83 -24.30
C GLU A 43 -26.53 0.77 -23.83
N ARG A 44 -25.81 0.13 -24.77
CA ARG A 44 -24.90 -0.98 -24.49
C ARG A 44 -23.43 -0.64 -24.74
N ASN A 45 -23.18 0.29 -25.65
CA ASN A 45 -21.87 0.52 -26.19
C ASN A 45 -21.36 1.91 -25.84
N SER A 46 -20.27 1.98 -25.12
CA SER A 46 -19.60 3.24 -24.80
C SER A 46 -18.10 3.20 -25.12
N ILE A 47 -17.57 4.35 -25.47
CA ILE A 47 -16.13 4.55 -25.65
C ILE A 47 -15.69 5.73 -24.81
N SER A 48 -14.53 5.55 -24.16
CA SER A 48 -13.82 6.61 -23.47
C SER A 48 -12.42 6.71 -24.05
N ALA A 49 -11.99 7.91 -24.39
CA ALA A 49 -10.65 8.19 -24.88
C ALA A 49 -10.09 9.43 -24.22
N GLY A 50 -8.80 9.50 -24.04
CA GLY A 50 -8.23 10.67 -23.39
C GLY A 50 -6.74 10.83 -23.64
N LEU A 51 -6.30 12.06 -23.35
CA LEU A 51 -4.90 12.46 -23.33
C LEU A 51 -4.52 12.83 -21.90
N SER A 52 -3.29 12.61 -21.52
CA SER A 52 -2.76 13.03 -20.22
C SER A 52 -1.33 13.50 -20.34
N LEU A 53 -0.93 14.33 -19.41
CA LEU A 53 0.46 14.73 -19.23
C LEU A 53 0.78 14.63 -17.74
N ASN A 54 1.81 13.86 -17.39
CA ASN A 54 2.40 13.88 -16.08
C ASN A 54 3.80 14.49 -16.14
N TYR A 55 4.09 15.40 -15.23
CA TYR A 55 5.39 16.02 -15.07
C TYR A 55 5.83 15.90 -13.63
N ASP A 56 6.91 15.18 -13.40
CA ASP A 56 7.54 15.02 -12.10
C ASP A 56 8.90 15.71 -12.05
N TYR A 57 9.14 16.42 -10.95
CA TYR A 57 10.39 17.08 -10.69
C TYR A 57 10.83 16.84 -9.26
N PHE A 58 12.04 16.29 -9.10
CA PHE A 58 12.70 16.09 -7.81
C PHE A 58 14.01 16.89 -7.80
N ASN A 59 14.14 17.80 -6.86
CA ASN A 59 15.40 18.49 -6.59
C ASN A 59 15.95 17.92 -5.29
N GLN A 60 16.96 17.05 -5.41
CA GLN A 60 17.49 16.25 -4.31
C GLN A 60 18.88 16.72 -3.92
N THR A 61 19.14 16.70 -2.61
CA THR A 61 20.46 16.87 -2.01
C THR A 61 20.70 15.71 -1.08
N TYR A 62 21.78 14.95 -1.26
CA TYR A 62 22.04 13.78 -0.45
C TYR A 62 23.53 13.53 -0.23
N ARG A 63 23.84 12.81 0.85
CA ARG A 63 25.14 12.23 1.16
C ARG A 63 24.91 10.84 1.69
N LEU A 64 25.51 9.83 1.06
CA LEU A 64 25.35 8.42 1.41
C LEU A 64 26.63 7.77 1.91
N GLU A 65 27.79 8.40 1.65
CA GLU A 65 29.10 7.91 2.03
C GLU A 65 29.72 8.81 3.12
N ASN A 66 30.52 8.18 3.98
CA ASN A 66 31.33 8.87 4.97
C ASN A 66 32.69 9.14 4.34
N ASP A 67 32.76 10.13 3.47
CA ASP A 67 33.99 10.63 2.95
C ASP A 67 34.46 11.86 3.77
N ASP A 68 35.75 12.07 3.88
CA ASP A 68 36.33 13.20 4.63
C ASP A 68 36.04 14.57 3.96
N THR A 69 35.45 14.52 2.76
CA THR A 69 35.13 15.73 1.99
C THR A 69 33.83 16.39 2.46
N GLY A 70 32.92 15.64 3.08
CA GLY A 70 31.60 16.11 3.50
C GLY A 70 30.73 16.63 2.35
N ILE A 71 31.06 16.29 1.10
CA ILE A 71 30.40 16.81 -0.10
C ILE A 71 28.95 16.30 -0.15
N LEU A 72 28.03 17.22 -0.35
CA LEU A 72 26.63 16.90 -0.68
C LEU A 72 26.53 16.69 -2.19
N LEU A 73 25.91 15.58 -2.57
CA LEU A 73 25.56 15.32 -3.96
C LEU A 73 24.23 15.99 -4.28
N TYR A 74 24.15 16.59 -5.45
CA TYR A 74 22.94 17.26 -5.95
C TYR A 74 22.40 16.47 -7.14
N GLY A 75 21.14 16.08 -7.05
CA GLY A 75 20.44 15.39 -8.14
C GLY A 75 19.18 16.15 -8.53
N LYS A 76 18.97 16.30 -9.84
CA LYS A 76 17.70 16.79 -10.39
C LYS A 76 17.15 15.72 -11.29
N GLU A 77 16.03 15.15 -10.86
CA GLU A 77 15.27 14.23 -11.69
C GLU A 77 14.09 14.98 -12.28
N LYS A 78 13.87 14.81 -13.57
CA LYS A 78 12.73 15.37 -14.28
C LYS A 78 12.20 14.26 -15.17
N GLU A 79 10.92 14.02 -15.12
CA GLU A 79 10.26 13.10 -16.01
C GLU A 79 9.00 13.73 -16.56
N THR A 80 8.85 13.65 -17.87
CA THR A 80 7.67 14.12 -18.58
C THR A 80 7.03 12.94 -19.32
N VAL A 81 5.78 12.67 -18.99
CA VAL A 81 5.06 11.51 -19.52
C VAL A 81 3.74 11.95 -20.15
N PRO A 82 3.74 12.36 -21.45
CA PRO A 82 2.51 12.41 -22.22
C PRO A 82 1.97 11.01 -22.46
N GLY A 83 0.64 10.89 -22.47
CA GLY A 83 -0.04 9.63 -22.66
C GLY A 83 -1.38 9.78 -23.36
N ALA A 84 -1.81 8.71 -24.02
CA ALA A 84 -3.11 8.60 -24.66
C ALA A 84 -3.71 7.24 -24.36
N TYR A 85 -5.04 7.20 -24.21
CA TYR A 85 -5.74 5.94 -24.03
C TYR A 85 -7.05 5.89 -24.79
N VAL A 86 -7.50 4.67 -25.05
CA VAL A 86 -8.84 4.37 -25.51
C VAL A 86 -9.36 3.15 -24.76
N GLN A 87 -10.63 3.21 -24.40
CA GLN A 87 -11.34 2.15 -23.69
C GLN A 87 -12.71 1.97 -24.32
N TYR A 88 -13.09 0.73 -24.57
CA TYR A 88 -14.42 0.35 -25.01
C TYR A 88 -15.11 -0.44 -23.89
N THR A 89 -16.39 -0.17 -23.68
CA THR A 89 -17.23 -0.88 -22.72
C THR A 89 -18.50 -1.36 -23.42
N TYR A 90 -18.78 -2.65 -23.28
CA TYR A 90 -20.05 -3.27 -23.67
C TYR A 90 -20.83 -3.66 -22.43
N ASN A 91 -22.05 -3.17 -22.31
CA ASN A 91 -22.98 -3.44 -21.21
C ASN A 91 -24.22 -4.18 -21.72
N TRP A 92 -24.39 -5.43 -21.30
CA TRP A 92 -25.60 -6.18 -21.61
C TRP A 92 -26.50 -6.25 -20.37
N LYS A 93 -27.48 -5.33 -20.32
CA LYS A 93 -28.53 -5.26 -19.28
C LYS A 93 -27.96 -5.24 -17.84
N ASP A 94 -26.81 -4.63 -17.62
CA ASP A 94 -26.07 -4.60 -16.36
C ASP A 94 -25.66 -5.99 -15.81
N LYS A 95 -26.05 -7.07 -16.51
CA LYS A 95 -25.72 -8.44 -16.14
C LYS A 95 -24.34 -8.88 -16.60
N ILE A 96 -23.96 -8.47 -17.81
CA ILE A 96 -22.61 -8.72 -18.35
C ILE A 96 -22.03 -7.37 -18.78
N ILE A 97 -20.89 -7.00 -18.21
CA ILE A 97 -20.13 -5.84 -18.65
C ILE A 97 -18.75 -6.32 -19.07
N LEU A 98 -18.39 -6.02 -20.31
CA LEU A 98 -17.07 -6.28 -20.86
C LEU A 98 -16.38 -4.95 -21.09
N MET A 99 -15.18 -4.76 -20.57
CA MET A 99 -14.39 -3.57 -20.78
C MET A 99 -13.00 -3.97 -21.25
N GLY A 100 -12.54 -3.35 -22.33
CA GLY A 100 -11.17 -3.47 -22.82
C GLY A 100 -10.60 -2.10 -23.11
N GLY A 101 -9.36 -1.89 -22.77
CA GLY A 101 -8.68 -0.62 -23.00
C GLY A 101 -7.19 -0.80 -23.22
N ILE A 102 -6.62 0.16 -23.91
CA ILE A 102 -5.19 0.25 -24.15
C ILE A 102 -4.75 1.69 -23.92
N ARG A 103 -3.61 1.85 -23.27
CA ARG A 103 -2.98 3.14 -23.02
C ARG A 103 -1.53 3.07 -23.49
N ALA A 104 -1.08 4.11 -24.15
CA ALA A 104 0.31 4.32 -24.52
C ALA A 104 0.84 5.60 -23.87
N ASP A 105 1.99 5.50 -23.23
CA ASP A 105 2.68 6.61 -22.57
C ASP A 105 4.11 6.66 -23.08
N HIS A 106 4.70 7.86 -23.09
CA HIS A 106 6.09 8.07 -23.47
C HIS A 106 6.81 8.85 -22.37
N SER A 107 7.72 8.16 -21.67
CA SER A 107 8.63 8.81 -20.73
C SER A 107 9.86 9.32 -21.47
N ASP A 108 10.28 10.55 -21.20
CA ASP A 108 11.53 11.13 -21.72
C ASP A 108 12.79 10.43 -21.16
N ILE A 109 12.63 9.59 -20.11
CA ILE A 109 13.70 8.80 -19.49
C ILE A 109 13.67 7.34 -19.98
N TYR A 110 12.48 6.69 -19.93
CA TYR A 110 12.33 5.24 -20.14
C TYR A 110 11.73 4.85 -21.49
N GLY A 111 11.41 5.85 -22.36
CA GLY A 111 10.83 5.61 -23.66
C GLY A 111 9.34 5.27 -23.65
N THR A 112 8.87 4.60 -24.69
CA THR A 112 7.43 4.30 -24.88
C THR A 112 7.06 2.96 -24.31
N PHE A 113 5.94 2.91 -23.57
CA PHE A 113 5.36 1.70 -23.01
C PHE A 113 3.84 1.68 -23.20
N VAL A 114 3.30 0.47 -23.25
CA VAL A 114 1.87 0.22 -23.52
C VAL A 114 1.29 -0.62 -22.38
N THR A 115 0.13 -0.18 -21.88
CA THR A 115 -0.58 -0.83 -20.76
C THR A 115 -1.99 -1.24 -21.19
N PRO A 116 -2.16 -2.48 -21.70
CA PRO A 116 -3.47 -3.04 -21.94
C PRO A 116 -4.16 -3.42 -20.65
N ARG A 117 -5.51 -3.33 -20.63
CA ARG A 117 -6.35 -3.79 -19.53
C ARG A 117 -7.68 -4.35 -20.05
N ALA A 118 -8.20 -5.34 -19.33
CA ALA A 118 -9.53 -5.87 -19.60
C ALA A 118 -10.23 -6.25 -18.29
N HIS A 119 -11.55 -6.06 -18.26
CA HIS A 119 -12.40 -6.43 -17.14
C HIS A 119 -13.67 -7.10 -17.65
N ILE A 120 -14.13 -8.11 -16.94
CA ILE A 120 -15.40 -8.78 -17.16
C ILE A 120 -16.17 -8.74 -15.84
N LYS A 121 -17.37 -8.20 -15.85
CA LYS A 121 -18.33 -8.29 -14.74
C LYS A 121 -19.47 -9.21 -15.19
N TYR A 122 -19.85 -10.14 -14.31
CA TYR A 122 -21.01 -10.98 -14.48
C TYR A 122 -21.89 -10.93 -13.23
N ALA A 123 -23.09 -10.36 -13.37
CA ALA A 123 -24.08 -10.23 -12.31
C ALA A 123 -25.42 -10.78 -12.83
N PRO A 124 -25.63 -12.12 -12.82
CA PRO A 124 -26.86 -12.73 -13.32
C PRO A 124 -28.11 -12.30 -12.55
N ASP A 125 -27.92 -12.06 -11.26
CA ASP A 125 -28.94 -11.64 -10.30
C ASP A 125 -28.38 -10.63 -9.30
N ASP A 126 -29.27 -9.95 -8.55
CA ASP A 126 -28.89 -8.92 -7.56
C ASP A 126 -28.09 -9.47 -6.38
N TRP A 127 -28.13 -10.77 -6.14
CA TRP A 127 -27.45 -11.39 -5.01
C TRP A 127 -26.01 -11.84 -5.32
N VAL A 128 -25.58 -11.82 -6.60
CA VAL A 128 -24.23 -12.25 -6.99
C VAL A 128 -23.60 -11.30 -8.01
N ASN A 129 -22.33 -10.95 -7.80
CA ASN A 129 -21.53 -10.16 -8.70
C ASN A 129 -20.13 -10.77 -8.76
N LEU A 130 -19.74 -11.22 -9.95
CA LEU A 130 -18.42 -11.79 -10.22
C LEU A 130 -17.64 -10.86 -11.15
N ARG A 131 -16.33 -10.70 -10.90
CA ARG A 131 -15.46 -9.88 -11.74
C ARG A 131 -14.15 -10.59 -11.98
N VAL A 132 -13.67 -10.51 -13.22
CA VAL A 132 -12.32 -10.91 -13.62
C VAL A 132 -11.63 -9.69 -14.21
N SER A 133 -10.36 -9.50 -13.91
CA SER A 133 -9.56 -8.41 -14.42
C SER A 133 -8.17 -8.87 -14.81
N VAL A 134 -7.62 -8.27 -15.85
CA VAL A 134 -6.23 -8.40 -16.24
C VAL A 134 -5.72 -7.04 -16.71
N GLY A 135 -4.51 -6.70 -16.32
CA GLY A 135 -3.91 -5.45 -16.77
C GLY A 135 -2.40 -5.44 -16.56
N LYS A 136 -1.73 -4.67 -17.40
CA LYS A 136 -0.32 -4.34 -17.28
C LYS A 136 -0.19 -2.97 -16.64
N GLY A 137 0.75 -2.80 -15.74
CA GLY A 137 1.09 -1.53 -15.12
C GLY A 137 2.60 -1.28 -15.13
N TYR A 138 2.97 -0.03 -14.95
CA TYR A 138 4.36 0.41 -14.81
C TYR A 138 4.47 1.44 -13.68
N ARG A 139 5.68 1.64 -13.19
CA ARG A 139 5.98 2.67 -12.18
C ARG A 139 7.44 3.12 -12.33
N THR A 140 7.66 4.43 -12.26
CA THR A 140 9.00 5.00 -12.12
C THR A 140 9.45 4.90 -10.66
N ASN A 141 10.71 4.57 -10.43
CA ASN A 141 11.31 4.44 -9.10
C ASN A 141 11.96 5.75 -8.67
N HIS A 142 11.59 6.24 -7.49
CA HIS A 142 12.27 7.34 -6.81
C HIS A 142 12.97 6.80 -5.56
N VAL A 143 14.17 6.23 -5.76
CA VAL A 143 14.86 5.36 -4.79
C VAL A 143 14.90 5.93 -3.39
N LEU A 144 15.46 7.14 -3.21
CA LEU A 144 15.62 7.75 -1.89
C LEU A 144 14.33 8.39 -1.38
N ALA A 145 13.51 8.99 -2.26
CA ALA A 145 12.24 9.59 -1.85
C ALA A 145 11.25 8.55 -1.27
N GLU A 146 11.26 7.34 -1.81
CA GLU A 146 10.40 6.26 -1.36
C GLU A 146 10.97 5.45 -0.19
N ASN A 147 12.31 5.49 0.00
CA ASN A 147 13.00 4.58 0.92
C ASN A 147 13.97 5.28 1.88
N ASN A 148 13.79 6.58 2.14
CA ASN A 148 14.67 7.36 3.02
C ASN A 148 14.73 6.82 4.46
N TYR A 149 13.70 6.10 4.93
CA TYR A 149 13.70 5.47 6.25
C TYR A 149 14.86 4.47 6.43
N LEU A 150 15.35 3.87 5.34
CA LEU A 150 16.49 2.94 5.36
C LEU A 150 17.82 3.65 5.70
N LEU A 151 17.87 4.96 5.59
CA LEU A 151 19.03 5.74 6.02
C LEU A 151 19.24 5.70 7.55
N ALA A 152 18.19 5.41 8.33
CA ALA A 152 18.23 5.35 9.79
C ALA A 152 18.87 4.04 10.31
N SER A 153 20.01 3.66 9.74
CA SER A 153 20.82 2.51 10.12
C SER A 153 22.31 2.78 9.85
N SER A 154 23.19 1.97 10.41
CA SER A 154 24.63 2.01 10.11
C SER A 154 24.98 1.38 8.75
N ARG A 155 24.03 0.76 8.05
CA ARG A 155 24.27 0.13 6.75
C ARG A 155 24.76 1.12 5.72
N LYS A 156 25.66 0.68 4.86
CA LYS A 156 26.02 1.41 3.64
C LYS A 156 24.87 1.36 2.65
N VAL A 157 24.72 2.42 1.86
CA VAL A 157 23.71 2.48 0.80
C VAL A 157 24.41 2.33 -0.54
N LYS A 158 23.95 1.38 -1.35
CA LYS A 158 24.42 1.14 -2.71
C LYS A 158 23.22 1.24 -3.65
N ILE A 159 23.33 2.05 -4.67
CA ILE A 159 22.30 2.26 -5.70
C ILE A 159 22.96 1.95 -7.05
N ASP A 160 22.39 1.02 -7.82
CA ASP A 160 22.85 0.74 -9.17
C ASP A 160 22.43 1.89 -10.10
N ASN A 161 23.29 2.21 -11.08
CA ASN A 161 23.11 3.41 -11.91
C ASN A 161 22.04 3.25 -13.01
N ASP A 162 21.66 2.01 -13.32
CA ASP A 162 20.82 1.62 -14.46
C ASP A 162 19.50 0.98 -13.99
N LEU A 163 18.85 1.57 -12.99
CA LEU A 163 17.58 1.05 -12.49
C LEU A 163 16.48 1.21 -13.52
N ASP A 164 15.83 0.09 -13.82
CA ASP A 164 14.71 0.01 -14.75
C ASP A 164 13.43 0.64 -14.18
N GLN A 165 12.54 1.05 -15.09
CA GLN A 165 11.15 1.32 -14.75
C GLN A 165 10.47 -0.01 -14.36
N GLU A 166 9.71 -0.01 -13.27
CA GLU A 166 8.96 -1.19 -12.83
C GLU A 166 7.84 -1.52 -13.80
N GLU A 167 7.64 -2.81 -14.06
CA GLU A 167 6.60 -3.35 -14.92
C GLU A 167 6.01 -4.62 -14.33
N ALA A 168 4.68 -4.68 -14.25
CA ALA A 168 3.98 -5.84 -13.73
C ALA A 168 2.70 -6.15 -14.50
N TRP A 169 2.33 -7.43 -14.57
CA TRP A 169 1.00 -7.89 -14.91
C TRP A 169 0.22 -8.23 -13.65
N ASN A 170 -1.02 -7.78 -13.60
CA ASN A 170 -1.95 -8.10 -12.53
C ASN A 170 -3.15 -8.87 -13.08
N TYR A 171 -3.51 -9.95 -12.41
CA TYR A 171 -4.67 -10.80 -12.69
C TYR A 171 -5.54 -10.83 -11.44
N GLY A 172 -6.81 -10.47 -11.58
CA GLY A 172 -7.73 -10.33 -10.48
C GLY A 172 -9.02 -11.13 -10.69
N PHE A 173 -9.51 -11.70 -9.60
CA PHE A 173 -10.86 -12.22 -9.49
C PHE A 173 -11.49 -11.66 -8.22
N SER A 174 -12.72 -11.17 -8.31
CA SER A 174 -13.49 -10.77 -7.14
C SER A 174 -14.93 -11.24 -7.24
N SER A 175 -15.54 -11.52 -6.08
CA SER A 175 -16.94 -11.87 -5.99
C SER A 175 -17.62 -11.17 -4.82
N SER A 176 -18.87 -10.78 -5.00
CA SER A 176 -19.73 -10.26 -3.96
C SER A 176 -21.02 -11.05 -3.93
N PHE A 177 -21.41 -11.50 -2.74
CA PHE A 177 -22.65 -12.27 -2.51
C PHE A 177 -23.49 -11.56 -1.45
N TYR A 178 -24.78 -11.42 -1.73
CA TYR A 178 -25.79 -10.83 -0.84
C TYR A 178 -26.79 -11.92 -0.48
N ILE A 179 -26.46 -12.71 0.54
CA ILE A 179 -27.17 -13.94 0.89
C ILE A 179 -28.25 -13.65 1.94
N PRO A 180 -29.54 -13.88 1.64
CA PRO A 180 -30.59 -13.74 2.66
C PRO A 180 -30.47 -14.85 3.71
N VAL A 181 -30.26 -14.46 4.98
CA VAL A 181 -30.12 -15.37 6.12
C VAL A 181 -30.98 -14.82 7.26
N PHE A 182 -31.92 -15.61 7.77
CA PHE A 182 -32.82 -15.24 8.88
C PHE A 182 -33.46 -13.84 8.74
N GLY A 183 -33.93 -13.51 7.54
CA GLY A 183 -34.60 -12.22 7.25
C GLY A 183 -33.67 -11.01 7.17
N LYS A 184 -32.37 -11.22 7.09
CA LYS A 184 -31.33 -10.19 6.89
C LYS A 184 -30.38 -10.62 5.79
N THR A 185 -29.52 -9.72 5.35
CA THR A 185 -28.55 -9.99 4.30
C THR A 185 -27.16 -10.19 4.88
N LEU A 186 -26.58 -11.35 4.64
CA LEU A 186 -25.15 -11.61 4.82
C LEU A 186 -24.43 -11.13 3.56
N ASN A 187 -23.56 -10.16 3.70
CA ASN A 187 -22.69 -9.68 2.63
C ASN A 187 -21.35 -10.41 2.71
N VAL A 188 -20.97 -11.10 1.64
CA VAL A 188 -19.66 -11.77 1.53
C VAL A 188 -18.96 -11.24 0.31
N ASN A 189 -17.74 -10.70 0.51
CA ASN A 189 -16.85 -10.25 -0.55
C ASN A 189 -15.60 -11.11 -0.54
N THR A 190 -15.16 -11.58 -1.70
CA THR A 190 -13.87 -12.26 -1.84
C THR A 190 -13.07 -11.66 -2.99
N GLU A 191 -11.77 -11.61 -2.82
CA GLU A 191 -10.85 -11.08 -3.82
C GLU A 191 -9.59 -11.95 -3.88
N TYR A 192 -9.11 -12.20 -5.07
CA TYR A 192 -7.83 -12.83 -5.31
C TYR A 192 -7.09 -12.07 -6.40
N TYR A 193 -5.84 -11.71 -6.11
CA TYR A 193 -4.95 -11.06 -7.06
C TYR A 193 -3.64 -11.83 -7.15
N TYR A 194 -3.19 -12.03 -8.39
CA TYR A 194 -1.85 -12.46 -8.72
C TYR A 194 -1.15 -11.33 -9.48
N THR A 195 0.01 -10.90 -8.99
CA THR A 195 0.86 -9.91 -9.64
C THR A 195 2.19 -10.55 -9.99
N ASP A 196 2.56 -10.47 -11.27
CA ASP A 196 3.82 -10.96 -11.81
C ASP A 196 4.68 -9.76 -12.22
N PHE A 197 5.77 -9.52 -11.50
CA PHE A 197 6.69 -8.42 -11.77
C PHE A 197 7.68 -8.85 -12.85
N ARG A 198 7.65 -8.16 -13.98
CA ARG A 198 8.56 -8.38 -15.13
C ARG A 198 9.87 -7.63 -14.95
N ARG A 199 9.77 -6.40 -14.44
CA ARG A 199 10.89 -5.55 -14.02
C ARG A 199 10.52 -4.95 -12.68
N GLN A 200 11.47 -4.91 -11.77
CA GLN A 200 11.26 -4.38 -10.44
C GLN A 200 12.59 -3.91 -9.85
N MET A 201 12.60 -2.77 -9.21
CA MET A 201 13.67 -2.42 -8.31
C MET A 201 13.53 -3.24 -7.03
N ILE A 202 14.56 -3.96 -6.65
CA ILE A 202 14.61 -4.71 -5.41
C ILE A 202 15.48 -3.98 -4.38
N ILE A 203 15.13 -4.13 -3.10
CA ILE A 203 15.91 -3.68 -1.96
C ILE A 203 16.52 -4.92 -1.33
N ASP A 204 17.76 -5.20 -1.66
CA ASP A 204 18.47 -6.38 -1.14
C ASP A 204 19.13 -6.04 0.20
N LEU A 205 18.64 -6.69 1.26
CA LEU A 205 19.15 -6.63 2.62
C LEU A 205 19.67 -8.00 3.06
N ASP A 206 19.70 -8.96 2.14
CA ASP A 206 19.99 -10.37 2.43
C ASP A 206 21.38 -10.82 1.96
N THR A 207 21.86 -10.28 0.84
CA THR A 207 23.16 -10.64 0.26
C THR A 207 24.31 -10.16 1.15
N ASP A 208 24.24 -8.93 1.61
CA ASP A 208 25.12 -8.37 2.64
C ASP A 208 24.27 -7.61 3.67
N PRO A 209 24.19 -8.10 4.92
CA PRO A 209 23.35 -7.47 5.93
C PRO A 209 23.85 -6.10 6.40
N HIS A 210 25.05 -5.67 6.01
CA HIS A 210 25.60 -4.34 6.29
C HIS A 210 25.40 -3.34 5.13
N ILE A 211 24.72 -3.78 4.05
CA ILE A 211 24.45 -2.96 2.87
C ILE A 211 22.94 -2.92 2.61
N VAL A 212 22.41 -1.75 2.27
CA VAL A 212 21.13 -1.59 1.59
C VAL A 212 21.45 -1.46 0.11
N HIS A 213 21.15 -2.48 -0.69
CA HIS A 213 21.44 -2.47 -2.12
C HIS A 213 20.15 -2.33 -2.93
N PHE A 214 20.07 -1.27 -3.69
CA PHE A 214 19.00 -1.03 -4.67
C PHE A 214 19.48 -1.50 -6.03
N ALA A 215 18.85 -2.55 -6.55
CA ALA A 215 19.25 -3.21 -7.79
C ALA A 215 18.03 -3.60 -8.63
N ASN A 216 18.25 -3.89 -9.89
CA ASN A 216 17.23 -4.49 -10.73
C ASN A 216 16.97 -5.95 -10.35
N LEU A 217 15.75 -6.40 -10.52
CA LEU A 217 15.35 -7.79 -10.31
C LEU A 217 16.07 -8.71 -11.31
N GLU A 218 16.89 -9.63 -10.81
CA GLU A 218 17.45 -10.73 -11.57
C GLU A 218 16.75 -12.05 -11.20
N GLY A 219 15.67 -12.40 -11.89
CA GLY A 219 14.91 -13.61 -11.63
C GLY A 219 13.41 -13.40 -11.57
N LYS A 220 12.75 -13.99 -10.56
CA LYS A 220 11.29 -13.95 -10.40
C LYS A 220 10.89 -13.10 -9.22
N SER A 221 9.83 -12.31 -9.39
CA SER A 221 9.12 -11.66 -8.30
C SER A 221 7.64 -11.72 -8.56
N TYR A 222 6.86 -12.11 -7.54
CA TYR A 222 5.41 -12.21 -7.64
C TYR A 222 4.72 -12.01 -6.30
N SER A 223 3.44 -11.70 -6.36
CA SER A 223 2.56 -11.58 -5.21
C SER A 223 1.25 -12.32 -5.45
N HIS A 224 0.85 -13.16 -4.49
CA HIS A 224 -0.51 -13.68 -4.36
C HIS A 224 -1.17 -13.00 -3.17
N THR A 225 -2.35 -12.44 -3.38
CA THR A 225 -3.17 -11.86 -2.32
C THR A 225 -4.58 -12.42 -2.42
N PHE A 226 -5.04 -13.05 -1.35
CA PHE A 226 -6.43 -13.47 -1.19
C PHE A 226 -7.03 -12.71 -0.03
N GLN A 227 -8.23 -12.15 -0.20
CA GLN A 227 -8.99 -11.51 0.87
C GLN A 227 -10.43 -12.00 0.84
N ALA A 228 -10.99 -12.25 2.04
CA ALA A 228 -12.41 -12.51 2.22
C ALA A 228 -12.92 -11.62 3.34
N GLU A 229 -14.11 -11.07 3.16
CA GLU A 229 -14.82 -10.26 4.15
C GLU A 229 -16.28 -10.72 4.22
N ALA A 230 -16.81 -10.83 5.44
CA ALA A 230 -18.20 -11.13 5.70
C ALA A 230 -18.78 -10.12 6.70
N THR A 231 -19.91 -9.51 6.36
CA THR A 231 -20.62 -8.58 7.24
C THR A 231 -22.05 -9.05 7.42
N TYR A 232 -22.48 -9.19 8.68
CA TYR A 232 -23.82 -9.65 9.03
C TYR A 232 -24.44 -8.83 10.15
N PRO A 233 -25.65 -8.25 9.96
CA PRO A 233 -26.40 -7.56 11.00
C PRO A 233 -27.23 -8.57 11.81
N PHE A 234 -26.68 -9.10 12.92
CA PHE A 234 -27.30 -10.17 13.73
C PHE A 234 -28.66 -9.78 14.29
N PHE A 235 -28.78 -8.54 14.82
CA PHE A 235 -30.03 -7.98 15.32
C PHE A 235 -30.02 -6.46 15.16
N LYS A 236 -31.14 -5.80 15.45
CA LYS A 236 -31.24 -4.34 15.27
C LYS A 236 -30.17 -3.62 16.07
N GLY A 237 -29.32 -2.89 15.36
CA GLY A 237 -28.22 -2.12 15.92
C GLY A 237 -26.92 -2.90 16.09
N PHE A 238 -26.88 -4.23 15.94
CA PHE A 238 -25.65 -5.02 16.07
C PHE A 238 -25.19 -5.60 14.74
N THR A 239 -23.98 -5.23 14.34
CA THR A 239 -23.33 -5.73 13.12
C THR A 239 -21.97 -6.35 13.47
N LEU A 240 -21.69 -7.49 12.90
CA LEU A 240 -20.37 -8.14 12.96
C LEU A 240 -19.76 -8.15 11.57
N THR A 241 -18.52 -7.70 11.48
CA THR A 241 -17.69 -7.79 10.26
C THR A 241 -16.46 -8.63 10.58
N ALA A 242 -16.21 -9.64 9.76
CA ALA A 242 -15.00 -10.44 9.81
C ALA A 242 -14.28 -10.35 8.46
N ALA A 243 -13.00 -10.01 8.47
CA ALA A 243 -12.16 -9.99 7.28
C ALA A 243 -10.86 -10.75 7.50
N TYR A 244 -10.39 -11.44 6.47
CA TYR A 244 -9.13 -12.15 6.49
C TYR A 244 -8.41 -12.00 5.16
N ARG A 245 -7.12 -11.65 5.21
CA ARG A 245 -6.25 -11.52 4.04
C ARG A 245 -5.03 -12.40 4.20
N LEU A 246 -4.75 -13.19 3.17
CA LEU A 246 -3.50 -13.94 2.99
C LEU A 246 -2.63 -13.20 1.97
N THR A 247 -1.32 -13.17 2.20
CA THR A 247 -0.35 -12.54 1.31
C THR A 247 0.88 -13.44 1.20
N ASP A 248 1.22 -13.86 -0.02
CA ASP A 248 2.48 -14.55 -0.34
C ASP A 248 3.22 -13.72 -1.39
N VAL A 249 4.29 -13.05 -0.96
CA VAL A 249 5.15 -12.23 -1.81
C VAL A 249 6.54 -12.82 -1.80
N LYS A 250 7.04 -13.18 -2.99
CA LYS A 250 8.39 -13.71 -3.16
C LYS A 250 9.15 -12.95 -4.22
N THR A 251 10.40 -12.71 -3.93
CA THR A 251 11.33 -11.98 -4.78
C THR A 251 12.68 -12.70 -4.80
N THR A 252 13.34 -12.72 -5.94
CA THR A 252 14.68 -13.28 -6.07
C THR A 252 15.72 -12.30 -5.52
N TYR A 253 16.48 -12.73 -4.52
CA TYR A 253 17.66 -12.05 -3.97
C TYR A 253 18.84 -12.97 -4.16
N ASN A 254 19.92 -12.51 -4.78
CA ASN A 254 21.14 -13.31 -5.03
C ASN A 254 20.82 -14.73 -5.55
N LYS A 255 20.04 -14.81 -6.65
CA LYS A 255 19.62 -16.08 -7.31
C LYS A 255 18.74 -17.00 -6.44
N LYS A 256 18.28 -16.58 -5.26
CA LYS A 256 17.38 -17.34 -4.38
C LYS A 256 16.03 -16.66 -4.31
N LEU A 257 14.96 -17.40 -4.61
CA LEU A 257 13.59 -16.94 -4.46
C LEU A 257 13.17 -17.01 -2.98
N LEU A 258 13.04 -15.86 -2.33
CA LEU A 258 12.73 -15.76 -0.90
C LEU A 258 11.43 -14.99 -0.66
N GLU A 259 10.78 -15.23 0.49
CA GLU A 259 9.69 -14.39 0.96
C GLU A 259 10.21 -12.95 1.13
N ARG A 260 9.42 -11.94 0.70
CA ARG A 260 9.77 -10.53 0.90
C ARG A 260 9.92 -10.25 2.40
N PRO A 261 11.02 -9.66 2.86
CA PRO A 261 11.21 -9.37 4.28
C PRO A 261 10.19 -8.35 4.79
N LEU A 262 9.92 -8.37 6.09
CA LEU A 262 8.99 -7.47 6.80
C LEU A 262 7.56 -7.51 6.25
N THR A 263 7.19 -8.57 5.54
CA THR A 263 5.85 -8.78 4.99
C THR A 263 5.14 -9.86 5.78
N GLY A 264 4.04 -9.49 6.46
CA GLY A 264 3.21 -10.43 7.22
C GLY A 264 2.42 -11.36 6.30
N LYS A 265 2.36 -12.65 6.65
CA LYS A 265 1.67 -13.67 5.84
C LYS A 265 0.16 -13.52 5.81
N TYR A 266 -0.43 -12.96 6.88
CA TYR A 266 -1.87 -12.73 6.94
C TYR A 266 -2.21 -11.51 7.78
N LYS A 267 -3.41 -10.97 7.54
CA LYS A 267 -4.09 -10.02 8.42
C LYS A 267 -5.53 -10.50 8.63
N GLY A 268 -5.98 -10.48 9.88
CA GLY A 268 -7.37 -10.74 10.24
C GLY A 268 -7.96 -9.52 10.94
N LEU A 269 -9.25 -9.31 10.74
CA LEU A 269 -10.03 -8.26 11.39
C LEU A 269 -11.36 -8.85 11.86
N LEU A 270 -11.73 -8.59 13.10
CA LEU A 270 -13.06 -8.88 13.62
C LEU A 270 -13.58 -7.62 14.30
N THR A 271 -14.64 -7.02 13.74
CA THR A 271 -15.25 -5.80 14.28
C THR A 271 -16.69 -6.09 14.69
N ALA A 272 -17.00 -5.84 15.96
CA ALA A 272 -18.36 -5.85 16.49
C ALA A 272 -18.79 -4.41 16.78
N SER A 273 -19.89 -3.98 16.18
CA SER A 273 -20.47 -2.66 16.38
C SER A 273 -21.91 -2.78 16.85
N TYR A 274 -22.21 -2.12 17.95
CA TYR A 274 -23.57 -2.06 18.50
C TYR A 274 -24.03 -0.63 18.73
N GLN A 275 -25.13 -0.27 18.09
CA GLN A 275 -25.80 1.00 18.28
C GLN A 275 -27.17 0.78 18.97
N THR A 276 -27.42 1.49 20.05
CA THR A 276 -28.71 1.41 20.78
C THR A 276 -29.88 1.88 19.90
N PRO A 277 -31.13 1.44 20.17
CA PRO A 277 -32.28 1.71 19.29
C PRO A 277 -32.54 3.18 18.92
N LEU A 278 -32.22 4.11 19.80
CA LEU A 278 -32.35 5.55 19.54
C LEU A 278 -31.08 6.18 18.96
N GLY A 279 -30.07 5.38 18.65
CA GLY A 279 -28.79 5.87 18.15
C GLY A 279 -27.97 6.70 19.15
N LEU A 280 -28.34 6.64 20.45
CA LEU A 280 -27.72 7.48 21.47
C LEU A 280 -26.35 7.01 21.91
N TRP A 281 -26.15 5.70 21.93
CA TRP A 281 -24.88 5.06 22.28
C TRP A 281 -24.42 4.14 21.17
N GLN A 282 -23.12 4.14 20.92
CA GLN A 282 -22.47 3.21 20.03
C GLN A 282 -21.26 2.59 20.74
N PHE A 283 -21.10 1.30 20.59
CA PHE A 283 -20.02 0.50 21.13
C PHE A 283 -19.33 -0.22 19.98
N ASP A 284 -18.06 0.02 19.81
CA ASP A 284 -17.26 -0.59 18.77
C ASP A 284 -16.09 -1.33 19.39
N VAL A 285 -15.87 -2.57 18.97
CA VAL A 285 -14.73 -3.40 19.38
C VAL A 285 -14.11 -4.00 18.14
N THR A 286 -12.81 -3.84 17.99
CA THR A 286 -12.06 -4.39 16.86
C THR A 286 -10.87 -5.21 17.35
N LEU A 287 -10.83 -6.48 16.97
CA LEU A 287 -9.67 -7.35 17.11
C LEU A 287 -8.94 -7.42 15.78
N GLN A 288 -7.69 -6.98 15.75
CA GLN A 288 -6.79 -7.09 14.61
C GLN A 288 -5.76 -8.19 14.86
N MET A 289 -5.65 -9.14 13.95
CA MET A 289 -4.67 -10.22 13.96
C MET A 289 -3.62 -9.96 12.88
N ASN A 290 -2.34 -9.94 13.24
CA ASN A 290 -1.23 -9.70 12.32
C ASN A 290 -0.34 -10.93 12.29
N GLY A 291 -0.16 -11.50 11.09
CA GLY A 291 0.70 -12.68 10.89
C GLY A 291 2.17 -12.32 10.97
N GLY A 292 2.96 -13.26 11.44
CA GLY A 292 4.41 -13.17 11.37
C GLY A 292 4.94 -13.24 9.93
N GLY A 293 6.21 -12.92 9.77
CA GLY A 293 6.87 -12.92 8.47
C GLY A 293 8.37 -13.17 8.57
N ARG A 294 9.04 -13.09 7.43
CA ARG A 294 10.50 -13.21 7.35
C ARG A 294 11.17 -11.88 7.69
N MET A 295 12.30 -11.95 8.38
CA MET A 295 13.24 -10.85 8.53
C MET A 295 14.35 -10.99 7.47
N PRO A 296 15.08 -9.92 7.12
CA PRO A 296 16.31 -10.05 6.36
C PRO A 296 17.33 -10.95 7.06
N SER A 297 18.35 -11.38 6.34
CA SER A 297 19.44 -12.18 6.92
C SER A 297 20.12 -11.44 8.07
N PRO A 298 20.23 -12.02 9.29
CA PRO A 298 20.90 -11.38 10.41
C PRO A 298 22.41 -11.44 10.26
N TYR A 299 23.11 -10.51 10.87
CA TYR A 299 24.55 -10.58 11.10
C TYR A 299 24.85 -10.92 12.57
N THR A 300 26.09 -11.31 12.85
CA THR A 300 26.53 -11.65 14.19
C THR A 300 27.02 -10.40 14.92
N LEU A 301 26.48 -10.16 16.10
CA LEU A 301 26.89 -9.09 16.99
C LEU A 301 28.23 -9.43 17.68
N PRO A 302 28.95 -8.45 18.28
CA PRO A 302 30.22 -8.67 18.97
C PRO A 302 30.18 -9.70 20.11
N ASP A 303 29.03 -9.91 20.71
CA ASP A 303 28.76 -10.92 21.75
C ASP A 303 28.45 -12.31 21.20
N GLY A 304 28.48 -12.51 19.88
CA GLY A 304 28.19 -13.75 19.20
C GLY A 304 26.70 -14.03 18.96
N ALA A 305 25.80 -13.14 19.42
CA ALA A 305 24.36 -13.28 19.19
C ALA A 305 23.95 -12.79 17.78
N PRO A 306 22.86 -13.32 17.19
CA PRO A 306 22.32 -12.75 15.97
C PRO A 306 21.68 -11.38 16.25
N SER A 307 21.83 -10.44 15.31
CA SER A 307 21.27 -9.10 15.42
C SER A 307 19.74 -9.09 15.57
N TRP A 308 19.06 -10.08 14.97
CA TRP A 308 17.62 -10.34 15.08
C TRP A 308 17.31 -11.80 14.72
N ASN A 309 16.07 -12.22 14.99
CA ASN A 309 15.59 -13.53 14.54
C ASN A 309 15.29 -13.52 13.04
N THR A 310 15.46 -14.64 12.35
CA THR A 310 15.14 -14.80 10.92
C THR A 310 13.65 -14.65 10.59
N ARG A 311 12.79 -14.74 11.62
CA ARG A 311 11.34 -14.52 11.52
C ARG A 311 10.82 -13.76 12.72
N TYR A 312 9.82 -12.90 12.48
CA TYR A 312 9.06 -12.27 13.55
C TYR A 312 7.73 -13.00 13.78
N GLN A 313 7.21 -12.90 14.99
CA GLN A 313 6.01 -13.59 15.44
C GLN A 313 4.73 -12.87 15.03
N SER A 314 3.61 -13.60 15.00
CA SER A 314 2.28 -13.02 14.92
C SER A 314 1.90 -12.30 16.21
N TYR A 315 1.01 -11.30 16.09
CA TYR A 315 0.50 -10.54 17.25
C TYR A 315 -0.93 -10.08 17.02
N GLN A 316 -1.59 -9.68 18.10
CA GLN A 316 -2.96 -9.22 18.09
C GLN A 316 -3.07 -7.86 18.77
N LEU A 317 -3.94 -7.01 18.22
CA LEU A 317 -4.26 -5.69 18.76
C LEU A 317 -5.77 -5.62 18.99
N LEU A 318 -6.16 -5.23 20.20
CA LEU A 318 -7.55 -4.97 20.56
C LEU A 318 -7.76 -3.47 20.66
N SER A 319 -8.80 -2.97 19.99
CA SER A 319 -9.25 -1.58 20.10
C SER A 319 -10.72 -1.55 20.45
N ALA A 320 -11.12 -0.60 21.27
CA ALA A 320 -12.52 -0.40 21.63
C ALA A 320 -12.85 1.09 21.76
N GLN A 321 -14.08 1.45 21.42
CA GLN A 321 -14.58 2.81 21.56
C GLN A 321 -16.03 2.80 22.00
N ILE A 322 -16.39 3.74 22.88
CA ILE A 322 -17.76 4.05 23.26
C ILE A 322 -18.03 5.48 22.84
N THR A 323 -19.13 5.69 22.11
CA THR A 323 -19.55 7.00 21.64
C THR A 323 -20.94 7.32 22.18
N ARG A 324 -21.10 8.50 22.76
CA ARG A 324 -22.40 9.08 23.09
C ARG A 324 -22.76 10.15 22.06
N TRP A 325 -23.88 9.96 21.40
CA TRP A 325 -24.42 10.89 20.40
C TRP A 325 -25.46 11.81 21.03
N PHE A 326 -25.40 13.08 20.66
CA PHE A 326 -26.37 14.10 20.93
C PHE A 326 -26.79 14.75 19.61
N ARG A 327 -27.74 15.66 19.62
CA ARG A 327 -28.32 16.23 18.39
C ARG A 327 -27.28 16.86 17.45
N HIS A 328 -26.34 17.63 18.00
CA HIS A 328 -25.34 18.36 17.22
C HIS A 328 -23.89 18.02 17.58
N TRP A 329 -23.67 17.11 18.52
CA TRP A 329 -22.35 16.76 18.99
C TRP A 329 -22.28 15.34 19.51
N SER A 330 -21.08 14.83 19.64
CA SER A 330 -20.82 13.55 20.26
C SER A 330 -19.56 13.60 21.11
N ILE A 331 -19.54 12.81 22.15
CA ILE A 331 -18.34 12.52 22.95
C ILE A 331 -18.00 11.05 22.74
N TYR A 332 -16.73 10.75 22.62
CA TYR A 332 -16.24 9.39 22.55
C TYR A 332 -15.01 9.19 23.42
N VAL A 333 -14.88 7.99 23.96
CA VAL A 333 -13.72 7.51 24.70
C VAL A 333 -13.33 6.17 24.10
N GLY A 334 -12.05 5.93 23.92
CA GLY A 334 -11.56 4.68 23.35
C GLY A 334 -10.14 4.36 23.75
N GLY A 335 -9.73 3.17 23.33
CA GLY A 335 -8.36 2.69 23.49
C GLY A 335 -7.92 1.91 22.25
N GLU A 336 -6.69 2.10 21.87
CA GLU A 336 -6.00 1.35 20.83
C GLU A 336 -4.91 0.49 21.46
N ASN A 337 -4.66 -0.67 20.82
CA ASN A 337 -3.69 -1.63 21.32
C ASN A 337 -3.88 -1.97 22.82
N MET A 338 -5.12 -2.19 23.24
CA MET A 338 -5.47 -2.50 24.63
C MET A 338 -4.85 -3.83 25.12
N THR A 339 -4.38 -4.68 24.20
CA THR A 339 -3.55 -5.85 24.49
C THR A 339 -2.16 -5.47 25.00
N ASN A 340 -1.81 -4.19 24.89
CA ASN A 340 -0.49 -3.63 25.25
C ASN A 340 0.68 -4.35 24.59
N PHE A 341 0.47 -4.86 23.36
CA PHE A 341 1.53 -5.52 22.60
C PHE A 341 2.58 -4.50 22.15
N LYS A 342 3.85 -4.88 22.28
CA LYS A 342 4.99 -4.11 21.76
C LYS A 342 6.00 -5.06 21.15
N GLN A 343 6.62 -4.64 20.06
CA GLN A 343 7.82 -5.30 19.54
C GLN A 343 8.93 -5.17 20.60
N LYS A 344 9.53 -6.29 20.96
CA LYS A 344 10.69 -6.30 21.84
C LYS A 344 11.93 -5.90 21.04
N ASN A 345 12.77 -5.03 21.60
CA ASN A 345 14.03 -4.58 21.01
C ASN A 345 13.85 -4.14 19.54
N PRO A 346 13.02 -3.11 19.26
CA PRO A 346 12.75 -2.70 17.89
C PRO A 346 13.96 -2.06 17.18
N ILE A 347 14.97 -1.64 17.94
CA ILE A 347 16.19 -0.99 17.45
C ILE A 347 17.38 -1.86 17.83
N VAL A 348 18.14 -2.28 16.84
CA VAL A 348 19.41 -3.00 17.05
C VAL A 348 20.48 -1.99 17.41
N GLY A 349 21.36 -2.32 18.37
CA GLY A 349 22.44 -1.45 18.80
C GLY A 349 21.99 -0.14 19.46
N ALA A 350 20.77 -0.10 20.06
CA ALA A 350 20.18 1.11 20.64
C ALA A 350 21.05 1.80 21.71
N SER A 351 21.92 1.04 22.42
CA SER A 351 22.85 1.57 23.42
C SER A 351 24.01 2.39 22.81
N ASN A 352 24.27 2.23 21.52
CA ASN A 352 25.28 3.00 20.79
C ASN A 352 24.73 3.42 19.42
N PRO A 353 23.92 4.50 19.35
CA PRO A 353 23.27 4.94 18.10
C PRO A 353 24.24 5.33 16.99
N TRP A 354 25.50 5.59 17.31
CA TRP A 354 26.56 5.96 16.33
C TRP A 354 27.49 4.78 16.01
N GLY A 355 27.23 3.62 16.57
CA GLY A 355 28.00 2.40 16.35
C GLY A 355 27.69 1.74 15.01
N THR A 356 28.60 0.84 14.60
CA THR A 356 28.51 0.10 13.33
C THR A 356 27.37 -0.90 13.25
N ASN A 357 26.73 -1.20 14.38
CA ASN A 357 25.63 -2.18 14.49
C ASN A 357 24.27 -1.53 14.72
N PHE A 358 24.17 -0.19 14.64
CA PHE A 358 22.89 0.47 14.84
C PHE A 358 21.94 0.25 13.65
N ASP A 359 20.69 -0.17 13.93
CA ASP A 359 19.66 -0.32 12.92
C ASP A 359 18.26 -0.11 13.52
N SER A 360 17.57 0.92 13.07
CA SER A 360 16.19 1.25 13.46
C SER A 360 15.16 0.89 12.38
N THR A 361 15.56 0.17 11.33
CA THR A 361 14.69 -0.15 10.19
C THR A 361 13.98 -1.49 10.30
N MET A 362 14.33 -2.29 11.33
CA MET A 362 13.79 -3.65 11.54
C MET A 362 12.50 -3.68 12.36
N ILE A 363 11.63 -2.68 12.14
CA ILE A 363 10.36 -2.55 12.86
C ILE A 363 9.26 -3.30 12.10
N TRP A 364 8.63 -4.29 12.76
CA TRP A 364 7.57 -5.12 12.21
C TRP A 364 6.26 -5.07 13.01
N GLY A 365 6.27 -4.45 14.19
CA GLY A 365 5.11 -4.33 15.09
C GLY A 365 5.09 -2.99 15.83
N PRO A 366 4.05 -2.73 16.62
CA PRO A 366 3.95 -1.52 17.42
C PRO A 366 5.15 -1.32 18.34
N VAL A 367 5.68 -0.11 18.39
CA VAL A 367 6.78 0.28 19.28
C VAL A 367 6.25 0.90 20.59
N HIS A 368 4.99 1.33 20.61
CA HIS A 368 4.30 1.77 21.82
C HIS A 368 3.15 0.85 22.17
N GLY A 369 2.81 0.81 23.48
CA GLY A 369 1.74 -0.02 24.00
C GLY A 369 0.36 0.59 23.82
N ALA A 370 -0.52 0.30 24.78
CA ALA A 370 -1.87 0.80 24.81
C ALA A 370 -1.91 2.34 24.84
N MET A 371 -2.79 2.90 24.02
CA MET A 371 -3.12 4.33 23.98
C MET A 371 -4.60 4.50 24.28
N TYR A 372 -4.92 5.49 25.10
CA TYR A 372 -6.29 5.85 25.40
C TYR A 372 -6.57 7.28 25.00
N TYR A 373 -7.76 7.53 24.51
CA TYR A 373 -8.15 8.85 24.04
C TYR A 373 -9.58 9.20 24.41
N VAL A 374 -9.84 10.49 24.51
CA VAL A 374 -11.16 11.08 24.59
C VAL A 374 -11.28 12.13 23.51
N GLY A 375 -12.44 12.19 22.85
CA GLY A 375 -12.66 13.16 21.79
C GLY A 375 -14.09 13.71 21.81
N PHE A 376 -14.20 14.88 21.20
CA PHE A 376 -15.43 15.61 21.02
C PHE A 376 -15.59 15.93 19.52
N ARG A 377 -16.80 15.76 18.99
CA ARG A 377 -17.15 16.12 17.61
C ARG A 377 -18.38 16.99 17.63
N PHE A 378 -18.33 18.09 16.93
CA PHE A 378 -19.46 18.99 16.71
C PHE A 378 -19.81 19.00 15.22
N ASN A 379 -21.10 18.81 14.91
CA ASN A 379 -21.62 18.87 13.53
C ASN A 379 -22.52 20.11 13.43
N TRP A 380 -22.12 21.02 12.58
CA TRP A 380 -22.92 22.18 12.23
C TRP A 380 -23.67 21.91 10.93
N ASP A 381 -24.93 21.47 11.06
CA ASP A 381 -25.81 21.39 9.90
C ASP A 381 -26.34 22.82 9.62
N ARG A 382 -25.91 23.38 8.52
CA ARG A 382 -26.54 24.59 7.97
C ARG A 382 -27.87 24.15 7.35
N ASN A 383 -29.00 24.39 8.05
CA ASN A 383 -30.32 24.30 7.44
C ASN A 383 -30.48 25.36 6.36
#